data_8e7848a26a5352c10e4c1a5bdedbf157
#
_entry.id   8e7848a26a5352c10e4c1a5bdedbf157
#
_cell.length_a   1.000
_cell.length_b   1.000
_cell.length_c   1.000
_cell.angle_alpha   90.00
_cell.angle_beta   90.00
_cell.angle_gamma   90.00
#
_symmetry.space_group_name_H-M   'P 1'
#
loop_
_entity.id
_entity.type
_entity.pdbx_description
1 polymer ?
#
loop_
_entity_poly.entity_id
_entity_poly.type
_entity_poly.pdbx_seq_one_letter_code
_entity_poly.pdbx_strand_id
1 'polypeptide(L)'
;MPNQKTLRETKQHGAAWFPFNIYPCTIPQDFPQVALHWQDSMELVFVKKGRGIVQAGLTTYTAEAGDVYVFAPGVLHALRQLPGEVMEYENIIFDLELLGGAGDLCAEKYLLPLQSGRLALPMRLAPNDWGYTWAVNCLHAAEEFNKLKDVGYELCIKGELLLFLAALVGRSGDLPPADTPDTRRLKTVVQLVNEQYAGALHVTDAAAACGCSPCLLYTSPSPRDTERS
;
A
#
# COMPACT_ATOMS: atom_id res chain seq x y z
N MET A 1 4.53 13.10 27.29
CA MET A 1 4.01 13.54 25.99
C MET A 1 3.73 12.29 25.19
N PRO A 2 2.48 11.94 24.80
CA PRO A 2 2.26 10.83 23.89
C PRO A 2 2.91 11.16 22.55
N ASN A 3 3.68 10.22 22.04
CA ASN A 3 4.42 10.32 20.79
C ASN A 3 3.43 10.59 19.66
N GLN A 4 3.50 11.75 19.03
CA GLN A 4 2.69 12.12 17.88
C GLN A 4 3.06 11.15 16.74
N LYS A 5 2.25 10.10 16.53
CA LYS A 5 2.43 9.18 15.42
C LYS A 5 2.04 9.91 14.14
N THR A 6 3.03 10.32 13.38
CA THR A 6 2.79 10.76 12.00
C THR A 6 2.22 9.58 11.21
N LEU A 7 1.26 9.84 10.32
CA LEU A 7 0.72 8.79 9.44
C LEU A 7 1.74 8.28 8.43
N ARG A 8 2.79 9.05 8.20
CA ARG A 8 3.91 8.63 7.35
C ARG A 8 4.81 7.73 8.17
N GLU A 9 4.92 6.49 7.75
CA GLU A 9 5.94 5.58 8.27
C GLU A 9 7.30 5.99 7.71
N THR A 10 8.27 6.13 8.61
CA THR A 10 9.65 6.52 8.26
C THR A 10 10.65 5.40 8.54
N LYS A 11 10.14 4.20 8.85
CA LYS A 11 10.98 3.03 9.11
C LYS A 11 11.67 2.61 7.82
N GLN A 12 12.98 2.41 7.89
CA GLN A 12 13.75 1.82 6.80
C GLN A 12 13.59 0.29 6.83
N HIS A 13 13.24 -0.28 5.67
CA HIS A 13 13.08 -1.71 5.49
C HIS A 13 14.27 -2.29 4.73
N GLY A 14 14.91 -3.33 5.31
CA GLY A 14 16.13 -3.91 4.74
C GLY A 14 17.39 -3.07 5.01
N ALA A 15 18.47 -3.38 4.29
CA ALA A 15 19.71 -2.64 4.35
C ALA A 15 19.68 -1.42 3.42
N ALA A 16 20.44 -0.37 3.73
CA ALA A 16 20.46 0.85 2.92
C ALA A 16 20.81 0.61 1.43
N TRP A 17 21.67 -0.36 1.16
CA TRP A 17 22.06 -0.76 -0.21
C TRP A 17 21.17 -1.83 -0.84
N PHE A 18 20.28 -2.45 -0.04
CA PHE A 18 19.29 -3.41 -0.49
C PHE A 18 18.00 -3.21 0.31
N PRO A 19 17.23 -2.15 -0.01
CA PRO A 19 16.01 -1.77 0.72
C PRO A 19 14.84 -2.69 0.32
N PHE A 20 14.90 -3.93 0.81
CA PHE A 20 13.93 -4.99 0.61
C PHE A 20 13.81 -5.83 1.87
N ASN A 21 12.59 -6.20 2.25
CA ASN A 21 12.35 -7.19 3.29
C ASN A 21 10.98 -7.87 3.12
N ILE A 22 10.87 -9.07 3.69
CA ILE A 22 9.63 -9.83 3.81
C ILE A 22 9.38 -10.10 5.28
N TYR A 23 8.19 -9.75 5.76
CA TYR A 23 7.75 -9.97 7.12
C TYR A 23 6.56 -10.92 7.13
N PRO A 24 6.69 -12.17 7.66
CA PRO A 24 5.53 -12.97 7.98
C PRO A 24 4.77 -12.33 9.13
N CYS A 25 3.47 -12.15 8.98
CA CYS A 25 2.62 -11.46 9.93
C CYS A 25 1.31 -12.20 10.12
N THR A 26 0.74 -12.12 11.33
CA THR A 26 -0.54 -12.72 11.65
C THR A 26 -1.41 -11.76 12.47
N ILE A 27 -2.58 -11.43 11.95
CA ILE A 27 -3.60 -10.66 12.68
C ILE A 27 -4.67 -11.63 13.20
N PRO A 28 -4.97 -11.63 14.54
CA PRO A 28 -4.54 -10.66 15.56
C PRO A 28 -3.33 -11.10 16.40
N GLN A 29 -2.66 -12.22 16.12
CA GLN A 29 -1.67 -12.82 17.02
C GLN A 29 -0.45 -11.92 17.24
N ASP A 30 0.14 -11.37 16.18
CA ASP A 30 1.32 -10.51 16.30
C ASP A 30 0.92 -9.10 16.74
N PHE A 31 -0.19 -8.62 16.20
CA PHE A 31 -0.79 -7.32 16.53
C PHE A 31 -2.27 -7.30 16.11
N PRO A 32 -3.13 -6.55 16.83
CA PRO A 32 -4.57 -6.55 16.56
C PRO A 32 -4.93 -5.88 15.23
N GLN A 33 -4.11 -4.94 14.78
CA GLN A 33 -4.28 -4.18 13.55
C GLN A 33 -3.01 -3.45 13.14
N VAL A 34 -2.88 -3.17 11.86
CA VAL A 34 -1.98 -2.15 11.31
C VAL A 34 -2.79 -0.87 11.16
N ALA A 35 -2.42 0.16 11.94
CA ALA A 35 -3.12 1.45 11.90
C ALA A 35 -2.99 2.11 10.53
N LEU A 36 -3.92 2.99 10.19
CA LEU A 36 -3.89 3.74 8.94
C LEU A 36 -2.57 4.52 8.83
N HIS A 37 -1.83 4.28 7.76
CA HIS A 37 -0.55 4.91 7.48
C HIS A 37 -0.25 4.91 5.98
N TRP A 38 0.85 5.53 5.58
CA TRP A 38 1.45 5.47 4.25
C TRP A 38 2.96 5.57 4.37
N GLN A 39 3.69 5.13 3.35
CA GLN A 39 5.15 5.15 3.30
C GLN A 39 5.65 5.49 1.88
N ASP A 40 6.96 5.73 1.74
CA ASP A 40 7.57 6.06 0.46
C ASP A 40 8.00 4.81 -0.33
N SER A 41 8.01 3.64 0.33
CA SER A 41 8.31 2.34 -0.28
C SER A 41 7.06 1.72 -0.92
N MET A 42 7.26 0.78 -1.83
CA MET A 42 6.23 -0.18 -2.23
C MET A 42 5.97 -1.15 -1.08
N GLU A 43 4.70 -1.46 -0.85
CA GLU A 43 4.29 -2.50 0.09
C GLU A 43 3.30 -3.45 -0.58
N LEU A 44 3.57 -4.74 -0.44
CA LEU A 44 2.69 -5.79 -0.90
C LEU A 44 2.23 -6.62 0.29
N VAL A 45 0.92 -6.82 0.41
CA VAL A 45 0.34 -7.71 1.42
C VAL A 45 -0.18 -8.94 0.71
N PHE A 46 0.53 -10.05 0.82
CA PHE A 46 0.14 -11.32 0.23
C PHE A 46 -0.53 -12.20 1.29
N VAL A 47 -1.83 -12.35 1.22
CA VAL A 47 -2.61 -13.16 2.17
C VAL A 47 -2.37 -14.64 1.91
N LYS A 48 -1.74 -15.33 2.87
CA LYS A 48 -1.40 -16.75 2.75
C LYS A 48 -2.52 -17.67 3.25
N LYS A 49 -3.18 -17.26 4.35
CA LYS A 49 -4.28 -18.03 4.94
C LYS A 49 -5.28 -17.14 5.65
N GLY A 50 -6.51 -17.64 5.73
CA GLY A 50 -7.58 -17.02 6.49
C GLY A 50 -8.13 -15.77 5.85
N ARG A 51 -8.72 -14.89 6.68
CA ARG A 51 -9.45 -13.71 6.23
C ARG A 51 -9.20 -12.52 7.13
N GLY A 52 -9.26 -11.34 6.56
CA GLY A 52 -9.09 -10.07 7.29
C GLY A 52 -9.78 -8.92 6.58
N ILE A 53 -9.52 -7.72 7.05
CA ILE A 53 -9.99 -6.49 6.41
C ILE A 53 -8.79 -5.66 6.03
N VAL A 54 -8.75 -5.27 4.75
CA VAL A 54 -7.72 -4.39 4.18
C VAL A 54 -8.40 -3.13 3.67
N GLN A 55 -7.95 -1.99 4.17
CA GLN A 55 -8.29 -0.67 3.63
C GLN A 55 -7.17 -0.23 2.69
N ALA A 56 -7.52 0.12 1.46
CA ALA A 56 -6.61 0.66 0.45
C ALA A 56 -7.19 1.98 -0.08
N GLY A 57 -6.57 3.10 0.27
CA GLY A 57 -7.13 4.42 0.01
C GLY A 57 -8.49 4.59 0.67
N LEU A 58 -9.52 4.83 -0.13
CA LEU A 58 -10.93 4.97 0.32
C LEU A 58 -11.71 3.66 0.29
N THR A 59 -11.15 2.60 -0.28
CA THR A 59 -11.85 1.33 -0.45
C THR A 59 -11.48 0.33 0.65
N THR A 60 -12.49 -0.35 1.17
CA THR A 60 -12.29 -1.43 2.15
C THR A 60 -12.63 -2.77 1.50
N TYR A 61 -11.76 -3.74 1.68
CA TYR A 61 -11.89 -5.10 1.15
C TYR A 61 -11.97 -6.11 2.28
N THR A 62 -12.79 -7.14 2.10
CA THR A 62 -12.59 -8.39 2.83
C THR A 62 -11.49 -9.15 2.10
N ALA A 63 -10.36 -9.33 2.77
CA ALA A 63 -9.21 -10.02 2.25
C ALA A 63 -9.36 -11.53 2.48
N GLU A 64 -8.98 -12.31 1.49
CA GLU A 64 -9.04 -13.78 1.52
C GLU A 64 -7.71 -14.38 1.10
N ALA A 65 -7.47 -15.64 1.49
CA ALA A 65 -6.25 -16.35 1.09
C ALA A 65 -6.06 -16.34 -0.44
N GLY A 66 -4.86 -15.97 -0.87
CA GLY A 66 -4.48 -15.76 -2.27
C GLY A 66 -4.56 -14.32 -2.74
N ASP A 67 -5.25 -13.43 -2.06
CA ASP A 67 -5.25 -12.00 -2.42
C ASP A 67 -3.87 -11.38 -2.25
N VAL A 68 -3.48 -10.54 -3.21
CA VAL A 68 -2.31 -9.67 -3.11
C VAL A 68 -2.77 -8.22 -3.16
N TYR A 69 -2.53 -7.47 -2.08
CA TYR A 69 -2.74 -6.02 -2.07
C TYR A 69 -1.46 -5.31 -2.43
N VAL A 70 -1.57 -4.26 -3.24
CA VAL A 70 -0.44 -3.51 -3.79
C VAL A 70 -0.57 -2.05 -3.38
N PHE A 71 0.29 -1.60 -2.49
CA PHE A 71 0.35 -0.22 -2.03
C PHE A 71 1.56 0.46 -2.65
N ALA A 72 1.30 1.26 -3.68
CA ALA A 72 2.32 2.13 -4.25
C ALA A 72 2.74 3.22 -3.25
N PRO A 73 3.92 3.84 -3.41
CA PRO A 73 4.37 4.92 -2.55
C PRO A 73 3.29 5.96 -2.31
N GLY A 74 3.10 6.31 -1.04
CA GLY A 74 2.11 7.29 -0.62
C GLY A 74 0.66 6.80 -0.55
N VAL A 75 0.34 5.55 -0.85
CA VAL A 75 -1.03 5.03 -0.71
C VAL A 75 -1.36 4.81 0.76
N LEU A 76 -2.44 5.46 1.23
CA LEU A 76 -2.98 5.24 2.57
C LEU A 76 -3.56 3.83 2.67
N HIS A 77 -3.17 3.07 3.70
CA HIS A 77 -3.68 1.72 3.92
C HIS A 77 -3.69 1.35 5.40
N ALA A 78 -4.51 0.36 5.73
CA ALA A 78 -4.65 -0.21 7.07
C ALA A 78 -5.08 -1.67 6.97
N LEU A 79 -4.69 -2.48 7.94
CA LEU A 79 -5.13 -3.86 8.05
C LEU A 79 -5.74 -4.10 9.43
N ARG A 80 -6.82 -4.88 9.50
CA ARG A 80 -7.46 -5.22 10.76
C ARG A 80 -8.09 -6.59 10.73
N GLN A 81 -8.30 -7.13 11.90
CA GLN A 81 -9.01 -8.38 12.06
C GLN A 81 -10.44 -8.30 11.53
N LEU A 82 -10.87 -9.31 10.78
CA LEU A 82 -12.28 -9.62 10.59
C LEU A 82 -12.75 -10.37 11.86
N PRO A 83 -13.83 -9.94 12.55
CA PRO A 83 -14.24 -10.52 13.82
C PRO A 83 -14.36 -12.05 13.77
N GLY A 84 -13.64 -12.75 14.66
CA GLY A 84 -13.60 -14.20 14.75
C GLY A 84 -12.66 -14.90 13.77
N GLU A 85 -12.02 -14.16 12.88
CA GLU A 85 -11.12 -14.70 11.86
C GLU A 85 -9.65 -14.39 12.18
N VAL A 86 -8.76 -15.12 11.53
CA VAL A 86 -7.31 -14.94 11.57
C VAL A 86 -6.83 -14.73 10.16
N MET A 87 -5.90 -13.80 9.94
CA MET A 87 -5.28 -13.55 8.65
C MET A 87 -3.76 -13.70 8.78
N GLU A 88 -3.21 -14.73 8.14
CA GLU A 88 -1.76 -14.89 7.95
C GLU A 88 -1.38 -14.29 6.61
N TYR A 89 -0.39 -13.39 6.58
CA TYR A 89 0.06 -12.74 5.36
C TYR A 89 1.57 -12.48 5.40
N GLU A 90 2.14 -12.32 4.24
CA GLU A 90 3.49 -11.77 4.08
C GLU A 90 3.41 -10.32 3.67
N ASN A 91 4.14 -9.49 4.40
CA ASN A 91 4.31 -8.08 4.08
C ASN A 91 5.67 -7.91 3.39
N ILE A 92 5.64 -7.66 2.07
CA ILE A 92 6.83 -7.52 1.21
C ILE A 92 7.01 -6.03 0.95
N ILE A 93 8.12 -5.47 1.45
CA ILE A 93 8.38 -4.03 1.36
C ILE A 93 9.71 -3.80 0.63
N PHE A 94 9.70 -2.87 -0.35
CA PHE A 94 10.90 -2.49 -1.08
C PHE A 94 10.81 -1.07 -1.65
N ASP A 95 11.97 -0.43 -1.80
CA ASP A 95 12.05 0.87 -2.44
C ASP A 95 12.15 0.72 -3.96
N LEU A 96 11.47 1.58 -4.70
CA LEU A 96 11.52 1.56 -6.17
C LEU A 96 12.92 1.86 -6.72
N GLU A 97 13.75 2.59 -5.96
CA GLU A 97 15.15 2.84 -6.30
C GLU A 97 16.00 1.56 -6.38
N LEU A 98 15.59 0.50 -5.66
CA LEU A 98 16.20 -0.83 -5.79
C LEU A 98 16.13 -1.35 -7.23
N LEU A 99 15.04 -1.06 -7.94
CA LEU A 99 14.72 -1.64 -9.24
C LEU A 99 15.38 -0.90 -10.41
N GLY A 100 15.64 0.39 -10.28
CA GLY A 100 16.27 1.21 -11.31
C GLY A 100 16.51 2.63 -10.84
N GLY A 101 17.44 3.32 -11.50
CA GLY A 101 17.87 4.67 -11.14
C GLY A 101 17.95 5.63 -12.33
N ALA A 102 18.60 6.77 -12.12
CA ALA A 102 18.74 7.80 -13.14
C ALA A 102 19.41 7.27 -14.44
N GLY A 103 18.83 7.61 -15.58
CA GLY A 103 19.32 7.17 -16.90
C GLY A 103 18.82 5.79 -17.34
N ASP A 104 17.99 5.13 -16.54
CA ASP A 104 17.32 3.88 -16.91
C ASP A 104 15.94 4.19 -17.50
N LEU A 105 15.68 3.69 -18.71
CA LEU A 105 14.39 3.85 -19.40
C LEU A 105 13.22 3.31 -18.58
N CYS A 106 13.40 2.17 -17.91
CA CYS A 106 12.34 1.58 -17.08
C CYS A 106 12.04 2.47 -15.87
N ALA A 107 13.08 3.04 -15.27
CA ALA A 107 12.91 3.98 -14.17
C ALA A 107 12.12 5.23 -14.62
N GLU A 108 12.49 5.85 -15.72
CA GLU A 108 11.83 7.05 -16.23
C GLU A 108 10.38 6.79 -16.67
N LYS A 109 10.14 5.65 -17.32
CA LYS A 109 8.84 5.34 -17.91
C LYS A 109 7.84 4.77 -16.90
N TYR A 110 8.30 4.05 -15.88
CA TYR A 110 7.44 3.30 -14.96
C TYR A 110 7.68 3.63 -13.49
N LEU A 111 8.94 3.58 -13.00
CA LEU A 111 9.21 3.68 -11.57
C LEU A 111 9.00 5.10 -11.04
N LEU A 112 9.51 6.13 -11.71
CA LEU A 112 9.31 7.53 -11.32
C LEU A 112 7.83 7.98 -11.43
N PRO A 113 7.07 7.62 -12.48
CA PRO A 113 5.64 7.84 -12.51
C PRO A 113 4.89 7.13 -11.38
N LEU A 114 5.29 5.91 -11.02
CA LEU A 114 4.71 5.16 -9.91
C LEU A 114 5.05 5.83 -8.57
N GLN A 115 6.32 6.20 -8.35
CA GLN A 115 6.79 6.94 -7.17
C GLN A 115 6.04 8.26 -6.96
N SER A 116 5.72 8.95 -8.05
CA SER A 116 5.01 10.24 -8.00
C SER A 116 3.48 10.13 -8.06
N GLY A 117 2.91 8.92 -8.06
CA GLY A 117 1.48 8.68 -8.16
C GLY A 117 0.85 9.01 -9.52
N ARG A 118 1.66 9.31 -10.55
CA ARG A 118 1.18 9.54 -11.93
C ARG A 118 0.81 8.26 -12.65
N LEU A 119 1.42 7.14 -12.26
CA LEU A 119 1.06 5.79 -12.69
C LEU A 119 0.40 5.08 -11.51
N ALA A 120 -0.81 4.57 -11.72
CA ALA A 120 -1.50 3.75 -10.73
C ALA A 120 -1.37 2.27 -11.06
N LEU A 121 -1.35 1.44 -10.01
CA LEU A 121 -1.44 -0.02 -10.12
C LEU A 121 -2.77 -0.49 -9.53
N PRO A 122 -3.29 -1.67 -9.92
CA PRO A 122 -4.41 -2.28 -9.22
C PRO A 122 -4.09 -2.44 -7.73
N MET A 123 -4.97 -1.95 -6.85
CA MET A 123 -4.76 -2.06 -5.40
C MET A 123 -4.99 -3.47 -4.87
N ARG A 124 -5.67 -4.34 -5.62
CA ARG A 124 -5.89 -5.75 -5.31
C ARG A 124 -5.70 -6.59 -6.56
N LEU A 125 -5.08 -7.73 -6.40
CA LEU A 125 -4.94 -8.79 -7.37
C LEU A 125 -5.50 -10.07 -6.74
N ALA A 126 -6.61 -10.56 -7.26
CA ALA A 126 -7.29 -11.77 -6.77
C ALA A 126 -6.96 -13.00 -7.63
N PRO A 127 -7.13 -14.23 -7.12
CA PRO A 127 -6.75 -15.46 -7.82
C PRO A 127 -7.31 -15.64 -9.23
N ASN A 128 -8.48 -15.06 -9.51
CA ASN A 128 -9.14 -15.15 -10.82
C ASN A 128 -8.80 -13.98 -11.77
N ASP A 129 -7.96 -13.05 -11.34
CA ASP A 129 -7.58 -11.91 -12.17
C ASP A 129 -6.57 -12.33 -13.24
N TRP A 130 -6.67 -11.67 -14.39
CA TRP A 130 -5.67 -11.84 -15.45
C TRP A 130 -4.28 -11.43 -14.94
N GLY A 131 -3.27 -12.25 -15.25
CA GLY A 131 -1.90 -12.01 -14.81
C GLY A 131 -1.60 -12.43 -13.36
N TYR A 132 -2.60 -12.87 -12.58
CA TYR A 132 -2.43 -13.32 -11.20
C TYR A 132 -1.33 -14.37 -11.05
N THR A 133 -1.44 -15.47 -11.79
CA THR A 133 -0.48 -16.58 -11.71
C THR A 133 0.95 -16.12 -12.00
N TRP A 134 1.13 -15.25 -12.98
CA TRP A 134 2.44 -14.70 -13.28
C TRP A 134 2.97 -13.86 -12.13
N ALA A 135 2.18 -12.89 -11.66
CA ALA A 135 2.57 -12.02 -10.55
C ALA A 135 2.90 -12.80 -9.27
N VAL A 136 2.04 -13.77 -8.90
CA VAL A 136 2.25 -14.57 -7.68
C VAL A 136 3.47 -15.49 -7.79
N ASN A 137 3.74 -16.06 -8.97
CA ASN A 137 4.96 -16.84 -9.18
C ASN A 137 6.24 -15.99 -8.96
N CYS A 138 6.23 -14.72 -9.40
CA CYS A 138 7.34 -13.81 -9.11
C CYS A 138 7.52 -13.58 -7.61
N LEU A 139 6.42 -13.40 -6.85
CA LEU A 139 6.50 -13.22 -5.40
C LEU A 139 7.03 -14.48 -4.71
N HIS A 140 6.55 -15.67 -5.07
CA HIS A 140 7.07 -16.92 -4.53
C HIS A 140 8.55 -17.14 -4.84
N ALA A 141 8.98 -16.81 -6.05
CA ALA A 141 10.40 -16.89 -6.41
C ALA A 141 11.24 -15.91 -5.56
N ALA A 142 10.77 -14.66 -5.39
CA ALA A 142 11.45 -13.68 -4.53
C ALA A 142 11.53 -14.13 -3.07
N GLU A 143 10.45 -14.75 -2.53
CA GLU A 143 10.44 -15.36 -1.20
C GLU A 143 11.53 -16.44 -1.06
N GLU A 144 11.61 -17.37 -2.01
CA GLU A 144 12.60 -18.46 -1.98
C GLU A 144 14.03 -17.92 -2.07
N PHE A 145 14.30 -16.98 -2.98
CA PHE A 145 15.62 -16.34 -3.05
C PHE A 145 15.99 -15.61 -1.76
N ASN A 146 15.05 -14.91 -1.14
CA ASN A 146 15.28 -14.22 0.14
C ASN A 146 15.53 -15.19 1.29
N LYS A 147 14.95 -16.38 1.25
CA LYS A 147 15.13 -17.43 2.25
C LYS A 147 16.48 -18.15 2.11
N LEU A 148 16.86 -18.52 0.88
CA LEU A 148 18.09 -19.25 0.60
C LEU A 148 19.33 -18.37 0.71
N LYS A 149 19.26 -17.11 0.23
CA LYS A 149 20.36 -16.13 0.20
C LYS A 149 21.64 -16.66 -0.44
N ASP A 150 21.48 -17.47 -1.49
CA ASP A 150 22.62 -17.93 -2.31
C ASP A 150 23.27 -16.77 -3.05
N VAL A 151 24.47 -17.00 -3.59
CA VAL A 151 25.21 -15.97 -4.36
C VAL A 151 24.33 -15.44 -5.50
N GLY A 152 24.11 -14.12 -5.53
CA GLY A 152 23.29 -13.43 -6.53
C GLY A 152 21.80 -13.38 -6.22
N TYR A 153 21.37 -13.77 -5.02
CA TYR A 153 19.96 -13.70 -4.62
C TYR A 153 19.37 -12.30 -4.77
N GLU A 154 20.17 -11.24 -4.57
CA GLU A 154 19.73 -9.86 -4.75
C GLU A 154 19.37 -9.56 -6.22
N LEU A 155 20.13 -10.10 -7.16
CA LEU A 155 19.83 -9.97 -8.59
C LEU A 155 18.54 -10.71 -8.95
N CYS A 156 18.36 -11.90 -8.38
CA CYS A 156 17.14 -12.70 -8.59
C CYS A 156 15.91 -11.96 -8.03
N ILE A 157 15.95 -11.50 -6.78
CA ILE A 157 14.86 -10.74 -6.18
C ILE A 157 14.52 -9.50 -7.00
N LYS A 158 15.52 -8.72 -7.39
CA LYS A 158 15.33 -7.55 -8.25
C LYS A 158 14.65 -7.91 -9.57
N GLY A 159 15.07 -8.99 -10.22
CA GLY A 159 14.47 -9.49 -11.45
C GLY A 159 13.01 -9.87 -11.27
N GLU A 160 12.68 -10.61 -10.21
CA GLU A 160 11.32 -11.04 -9.92
C GLU A 160 10.40 -9.85 -9.58
N LEU A 161 10.88 -8.86 -8.84
CA LEU A 161 10.10 -7.64 -8.57
C LEU A 161 9.85 -6.81 -9.84
N LEU A 162 10.81 -6.74 -10.77
CA LEU A 162 10.60 -6.10 -12.07
C LEU A 162 9.55 -6.85 -12.91
N LEU A 163 9.58 -8.19 -12.93
CA LEU A 163 8.59 -9.02 -13.62
C LEU A 163 7.21 -8.90 -12.96
N PHE A 164 7.15 -8.85 -11.63
CA PHE A 164 5.91 -8.58 -10.89
C PHE A 164 5.30 -7.24 -11.31
N LEU A 165 6.08 -6.15 -11.31
CA LEU A 165 5.60 -4.85 -11.74
C LEU A 165 5.14 -4.87 -13.22
N ALA A 166 5.87 -5.56 -14.10
CA ALA A 166 5.48 -5.70 -15.51
C ALA A 166 4.11 -6.37 -15.67
N ALA A 167 3.82 -7.41 -14.85
CA ALA A 167 2.50 -8.07 -14.85
C ALA A 167 1.37 -7.12 -14.43
N LEU A 168 1.64 -6.13 -13.57
CA LEU A 168 0.65 -5.16 -13.08
C LEU A 168 0.50 -3.95 -14.01
N VAL A 169 1.62 -3.44 -14.56
CA VAL A 169 1.61 -2.26 -15.45
C VAL A 169 0.75 -2.50 -16.69
N GLY A 170 0.72 -3.71 -17.23
CA GLY A 170 -0.16 -4.08 -18.34
C GLY A 170 -1.66 -3.89 -18.04
N ARG A 171 -2.04 -3.75 -16.77
CA ARG A 171 -3.42 -3.54 -16.31
C ARG A 171 -3.72 -2.10 -15.91
N SER A 172 -2.72 -1.23 -15.88
CA SER A 172 -2.84 0.14 -15.36
C SER A 172 -3.45 1.14 -16.33
N GLY A 173 -3.64 0.78 -17.60
CA GLY A 173 -3.99 1.70 -18.69
C GLY A 173 -5.27 2.52 -18.50
N ASP A 174 -6.24 2.01 -17.72
CA ASP A 174 -7.52 2.66 -17.45
C ASP A 174 -7.69 3.13 -16.00
N LEU A 175 -6.65 3.02 -15.18
CA LEU A 175 -6.73 3.42 -13.78
C LEU A 175 -6.47 4.92 -13.61
N PRO A 176 -7.28 5.62 -12.80
CA PRO A 176 -7.01 7.01 -12.48
C PRO A 176 -5.67 7.13 -11.72
N PRO A 177 -4.95 8.28 -11.83
CA PRO A 177 -3.75 8.51 -11.05
C PRO A 177 -4.00 8.29 -9.55
N ALA A 178 -3.04 7.68 -8.86
CA ALA A 178 -3.14 7.42 -7.41
C ALA A 178 -3.11 8.72 -6.59
N ASP A 179 -2.37 9.75 -7.06
CA ASP A 179 -2.30 11.06 -6.43
C ASP A 179 -3.34 12.03 -7.03
N THR A 180 -4.58 11.88 -6.61
CA THR A 180 -5.67 12.79 -6.96
C THR A 180 -5.79 13.93 -5.94
N PRO A 181 -6.47 15.07 -6.28
CA PRO A 181 -6.79 16.09 -5.29
C PRO A 181 -7.52 15.54 -4.07
N ASP A 182 -8.37 14.54 -4.25
CA ASP A 182 -9.14 13.94 -3.17
C ASP A 182 -8.29 13.05 -2.26
N THR A 183 -7.33 12.28 -2.81
CA THR A 183 -6.37 11.52 -2.00
C THR A 183 -5.45 12.45 -1.21
N ARG A 184 -5.04 13.58 -1.77
CA ARG A 184 -4.25 14.60 -1.06
C ARG A 184 -5.05 15.24 0.07
N ARG A 185 -6.31 15.62 -0.17
CA ARG A 185 -7.21 16.15 0.87
C ARG A 185 -7.42 15.12 1.99
N LEU A 186 -7.66 13.86 1.63
CA LEU A 186 -7.81 12.79 2.61
C LEU A 186 -6.57 12.69 3.52
N LYS A 187 -5.37 12.65 2.95
CA LYS A 187 -4.12 12.63 3.74
C LYS A 187 -4.04 13.81 4.70
N THR A 188 -4.34 15.02 4.21
CA THR A 188 -4.33 16.26 5.02
C THR A 188 -5.35 16.17 6.17
N VAL A 189 -6.57 15.76 5.90
CA VAL A 189 -7.61 15.63 6.94
C VAL A 189 -7.25 14.58 7.98
N VAL A 190 -6.83 13.40 7.53
CA VAL A 190 -6.46 12.31 8.46
C VAL A 190 -5.25 12.69 9.29
N GLN A 191 -4.27 13.38 8.74
CA GLN A 191 -3.13 13.89 9.49
C GLN A 191 -3.56 14.93 10.52
N LEU A 192 -4.40 15.91 10.16
CA LEU A 192 -4.94 16.91 11.06
C LEU A 192 -5.71 16.26 12.22
N VAL A 193 -6.57 15.29 11.92
CA VAL A 193 -7.31 14.53 12.94
C VAL A 193 -6.33 13.83 13.89
N ASN A 194 -5.31 13.17 13.36
CA ASN A 194 -4.32 12.46 14.16
C ASN A 194 -3.47 13.39 15.05
N GLU A 195 -3.19 14.59 14.59
CA GLU A 195 -2.44 15.60 15.34
C GLU A 195 -3.29 16.27 16.44
N GLN A 196 -4.59 16.41 16.21
CA GLN A 196 -5.47 17.23 17.04
C GLN A 196 -6.65 16.46 17.68
N TYR A 197 -6.66 15.12 17.59
CA TYR A 197 -7.79 14.29 18.08
C TYR A 197 -8.13 14.49 19.57
N ALA A 198 -7.18 14.95 20.38
CA ALA A 198 -7.37 15.25 21.82
C ALA A 198 -7.91 16.65 22.07
N GLY A 199 -8.05 17.50 21.04
CA GLY A 199 -8.55 18.87 21.11
C GLY A 199 -9.92 19.05 20.46
N ALA A 200 -10.41 20.29 20.46
CA ALA A 200 -11.62 20.67 19.74
C ALA A 200 -11.29 20.82 18.25
N LEU A 201 -11.47 19.78 17.45
CA LEU A 201 -11.34 19.83 16.01
C LEU A 201 -12.68 20.14 15.35
N HIS A 202 -12.74 21.24 14.59
CA HIS A 202 -13.92 21.63 13.83
C HIS A 202 -13.79 21.27 12.35
N VAL A 203 -14.91 21.00 11.69
CA VAL A 203 -14.95 20.73 10.24
C VAL A 203 -14.38 21.91 9.44
N THR A 204 -14.52 23.13 9.95
CA THR A 204 -13.91 24.33 9.37
C THR A 204 -12.39 24.28 9.34
N ASP A 205 -11.75 23.67 10.34
CA ASP A 205 -10.29 23.54 10.42
C ASP A 205 -9.78 22.53 9.36
N ALA A 206 -10.50 21.43 9.21
CA ALA A 206 -10.23 20.45 8.17
C ALA A 206 -10.42 21.03 6.76
N ALA A 207 -11.48 21.81 6.55
CA ALA A 207 -11.74 22.48 5.29
C ALA A 207 -10.64 23.49 4.94
N ALA A 208 -10.24 24.31 5.91
CA ALA A 208 -9.16 25.28 5.76
C ALA A 208 -7.82 24.61 5.43
N ALA A 209 -7.47 23.52 6.13
CA ALA A 209 -6.25 22.74 5.88
C ALA A 209 -6.22 22.13 4.46
N CYS A 210 -7.40 21.78 3.92
CA CYS A 210 -7.53 21.23 2.57
C CYS A 210 -7.69 22.30 1.48
N GLY A 211 -7.76 23.56 1.83
CA GLY A 211 -8.04 24.66 0.89
C GLY A 211 -9.41 24.51 0.21
N CYS A 212 -10.41 24.01 0.91
CA CYS A 212 -11.77 23.79 0.39
C CYS A 212 -12.84 24.36 1.32
N SER A 213 -14.08 24.46 0.83
CA SER A 213 -15.20 24.88 1.69
C SER A 213 -15.66 23.73 2.58
N PRO A 214 -16.19 24.01 3.80
CA PRO A 214 -16.80 22.98 4.65
C PRO A 214 -17.88 22.16 3.94
N CYS A 215 -18.64 22.80 3.04
CA CYS A 215 -19.67 22.13 2.26
C CYS A 215 -19.11 21.02 1.38
N LEU A 216 -17.92 21.22 0.79
CA LEU A 216 -17.27 20.21 -0.05
C LEU A 216 -16.85 18.99 0.74
N LEU A 217 -16.45 19.13 2.00
CA LEU A 217 -16.14 18.00 2.87
C LEU A 217 -17.39 17.17 3.23
N TYR A 218 -18.56 17.79 3.33
CA TYR A 218 -19.81 17.09 3.57
C TYR A 218 -20.35 16.34 2.36
N THR A 219 -20.03 16.78 1.15
CA THR A 219 -20.51 16.16 -0.10
C THR A 219 -19.60 15.05 -0.61
N SER A 220 -18.43 14.84 0.00
CA SER A 220 -17.59 13.69 -0.31
C SER A 220 -18.29 12.40 0.11
N PRO A 221 -18.39 11.37 -0.76
CA PRO A 221 -19.10 10.13 -0.45
C PRO A 221 -18.49 9.48 0.81
N SER A 222 -19.35 9.24 1.79
CA SER A 222 -18.97 8.50 2.98
C SER A 222 -18.83 7.01 2.64
N PRO A 223 -17.90 6.27 3.24
CA PRO A 223 -17.86 4.81 3.10
C PRO A 223 -19.17 4.09 3.45
N ARG A 224 -20.06 4.75 4.22
CA ARG A 224 -21.39 4.24 4.55
C ARG A 224 -22.41 4.38 3.41
N ASP A 225 -22.14 5.22 2.42
CA ASP A 225 -23.06 5.45 1.31
C ASP A 225 -22.95 4.38 0.21
N THR A 226 -21.86 3.62 0.19
CA THR A 226 -21.62 2.51 -0.75
C THR A 226 -22.23 1.17 -0.31
N GLU A 227 -22.73 1.05 0.93
CA GLU A 227 -23.38 -0.17 1.42
C GLU A 227 -24.91 -0.24 1.13
N ARG A 228 -25.47 0.76 0.45
CA ARG A 228 -26.91 0.86 0.15
C ARG A 228 -27.30 0.76 -1.31
N SER A 229 -26.40 0.26 -2.18
CA SER A 229 -26.71 0.04 -3.59
C SER A 229 -26.56 -1.40 -3.98
#